data_3eee8d762275073afba9d03884229095
#
_entry.id   3eee8d762275073afba9d03884229095
#
_cell.length_a   1.000
_cell.length_b   1.000
_cell.length_c   1.000
_cell.angle_alpha   90.00
_cell.angle_beta   90.00
_cell.angle_gamma   90.00
#
_symmetry.space_group_name_H-M   'P 1'
#
loop_
_entity.id
_entity.type
_entity.pdbx_description
1 polymer ?
#
loop_
_entity_poly.entity_id
_entity_poly.type
_entity_poly.pdbx_seq_one_letter_code
_entity_poly.pdbx_strand_id
1 'polypeptide(L)'
;MKSTFAIVTTCIISFSIQSLARCQTEITKWPDDKRGAVSITYDDGSMNQFRYALPVMERLKVPATFYVITGSITGSKYPPKFIGRPTQQIINESATVATNADNYFERASAAKYLGYIGANRYYDSSAGLYEDGKEKEAYIAMDSLYAKVRKANLKKGQEMSMEMRDEQGLTWDSIRVYASKGYEFASHTVTHAHVTVLDTTNIFYELEKSKQDIKDHLGEKYCFTAEIPFGIEHPRAMKYALPFYAALRNLMTDPYMEEINRGYKTQPGLSTKEYVQWQRGPMTKTPLTLMKSWVDTVLAHDKIWLVLVFHGVDGMGYEALPHELLETYFAYMKSHESDLWIATFSDVAKYMRERMNATVSADRKKNRIIVNLRHSLDARDYNVPLTLKTHIPKEWKNVVLKTGQHHRQLSIKKDKTGSYVLYTVVANDNSMEITYQ
;
A
#
# COMPACT_ATOMS: atom_id res chain seq x y z
N MET A 1 -61.13 16.98 -65.39
CA MET A 1 -60.11 16.96 -64.30
C MET A 1 -60.49 15.83 -63.35
N LYS A 2 -59.79 14.71 -63.44
CA LYS A 2 -59.98 13.55 -62.54
C LYS A 2 -58.84 13.56 -61.52
N SER A 3 -59.21 13.70 -60.24
CA SER A 3 -58.30 13.62 -59.11
C SER A 3 -58.17 12.16 -58.64
N THR A 4 -56.97 11.64 -58.69
CA THR A 4 -56.66 10.28 -58.24
C THR A 4 -56.07 10.36 -56.84
N PHE A 5 -56.80 9.82 -55.85
CA PHE A 5 -56.29 9.67 -54.49
C PHE A 5 -55.45 8.39 -54.41
N ALA A 6 -54.20 8.56 -54.04
CA ALA A 6 -53.32 7.41 -53.71
C ALA A 6 -53.39 7.15 -52.20
N ILE A 7 -53.83 5.95 -51.81
CA ILE A 7 -53.80 5.46 -50.45
C ILE A 7 -52.40 4.88 -50.17
N VAL A 8 -51.66 5.53 -49.28
CA VAL A 8 -50.37 5.02 -48.77
C VAL A 8 -50.65 4.17 -47.54
N THR A 9 -50.53 2.87 -47.68
CA THR A 9 -50.64 1.90 -46.57
C THR A 9 -49.29 1.87 -45.85
N THR A 10 -49.24 2.46 -44.67
CA THR A 10 -48.05 2.42 -43.79
C THR A 10 -48.02 1.11 -43.03
N CYS A 11 -47.19 0.16 -43.42
CA CYS A 11 -46.88 -1.03 -42.62
C CYS A 11 -46.03 -0.65 -41.42
N ILE A 12 -46.65 -0.63 -40.24
CA ILE A 12 -45.94 -0.50 -38.94
C ILE A 12 -45.34 -1.88 -38.63
N ILE A 13 -44.05 -2.04 -38.91
CA ILE A 13 -43.29 -3.18 -38.42
C ILE A 13 -42.98 -2.94 -36.94
N SER A 14 -43.77 -3.57 -36.08
CA SER A 14 -43.48 -3.61 -34.64
C SER A 14 -42.23 -4.46 -34.38
N PHE A 15 -41.08 -3.82 -34.29
CA PHE A 15 -39.92 -4.46 -33.71
C PHE A 15 -40.17 -4.67 -32.22
N SER A 16 -40.57 -5.88 -31.84
CA SER A 16 -40.50 -6.32 -30.44
C SER A 16 -39.04 -6.41 -30.04
N ILE A 17 -38.53 -5.33 -29.37
CA ILE A 17 -37.29 -5.36 -28.68
C ILE A 17 -37.50 -6.33 -27.50
N GLN A 18 -37.20 -7.59 -27.68
CA GLN A 18 -36.95 -8.49 -26.58
C GLN A 18 -35.70 -7.93 -25.89
N SER A 19 -35.89 -7.19 -24.81
CA SER A 19 -34.83 -6.88 -23.87
C SER A 19 -34.33 -8.22 -23.32
N LEU A 20 -33.31 -8.77 -23.94
CA LEU A 20 -32.50 -9.80 -23.31
C LEU A 20 -32.09 -9.21 -21.95
N ALA A 21 -32.75 -9.67 -20.91
CA ALA A 21 -32.35 -9.33 -19.55
C ALA A 21 -30.89 -9.79 -19.39
N ARG A 22 -29.96 -8.88 -19.65
CA ARG A 22 -28.53 -9.13 -19.41
C ARG A 22 -28.43 -9.55 -17.95
N CYS A 23 -27.94 -10.74 -17.74
CA CYS A 23 -27.57 -11.17 -16.41
C CYS A 23 -26.46 -10.24 -15.92
N GLN A 24 -26.79 -9.35 -14.98
CA GLN A 24 -25.83 -8.41 -14.49
C GLN A 24 -24.90 -9.14 -13.53
N THR A 25 -23.65 -9.28 -13.93
CA THR A 25 -22.55 -9.73 -13.08
C THR A 25 -21.53 -8.62 -13.01
N GLU A 26 -21.11 -8.28 -11.80
CA GLU A 26 -20.12 -7.26 -11.54
C GLU A 26 -19.05 -7.77 -10.57
N ILE A 27 -17.86 -7.19 -10.63
CA ILE A 27 -16.82 -7.40 -9.61
C ILE A 27 -17.10 -6.39 -8.50
N THR A 28 -17.28 -6.87 -7.27
CA THR A 28 -17.54 -5.99 -6.14
C THR A 28 -16.36 -5.07 -5.87
N LYS A 29 -16.62 -3.89 -5.34
CA LYS A 29 -15.58 -2.90 -5.05
C LYS A 29 -14.58 -3.40 -4.01
N TRP A 30 -15.08 -4.11 -3.00
CA TRP A 30 -14.31 -4.80 -1.97
C TRP A 30 -14.77 -6.26 -1.85
N PRO A 31 -13.92 -7.16 -1.32
CA PRO A 31 -14.32 -8.55 -1.08
C PRO A 31 -15.62 -8.68 -0.30
N ASP A 32 -16.43 -9.68 -0.67
CA ASP A 32 -17.72 -10.01 -0.06
C ASP A 32 -18.77 -8.87 -0.09
N ASP A 33 -18.60 -7.91 -1.02
CA ASP A 33 -19.45 -6.70 -1.17
C ASP A 33 -19.41 -5.81 0.08
N LYS A 34 -18.25 -5.76 0.76
CA LYS A 34 -18.03 -4.90 1.93
C LYS A 34 -18.03 -3.42 1.54
N ARG A 35 -18.21 -2.55 2.53
CA ARG A 35 -18.41 -1.12 2.32
C ARG A 35 -17.11 -0.34 2.19
N GLY A 36 -15.99 -0.86 2.68
CA GLY A 36 -14.69 -0.21 2.60
C GLY A 36 -13.56 -1.11 3.02
N ALA A 37 -12.33 -0.63 2.87
CA ALA A 37 -11.13 -1.33 3.27
C ALA A 37 -10.30 -0.54 4.27
N VAL A 38 -9.58 -1.25 5.16
CA VAL A 38 -8.59 -0.69 6.08
C VAL A 38 -7.33 -1.51 6.04
N SER A 39 -6.19 -0.84 5.89
CA SER A 39 -4.86 -1.43 6.13
C SER A 39 -4.20 -0.73 7.32
N ILE A 40 -3.77 -1.52 8.29
CA ILE A 40 -2.93 -1.07 9.39
C ILE A 40 -1.49 -1.19 8.92
N THR A 41 -0.76 -0.09 8.93
CA THR A 41 0.66 -0.10 8.59
C THR A 41 1.50 0.44 9.74
N TYR A 42 2.64 -0.20 10.00
CA TYR A 42 3.64 0.23 10.97
C TYR A 42 4.96 0.49 10.25
N ASP A 43 5.61 1.62 10.57
CA ASP A 43 6.92 1.97 10.04
C ASP A 43 8.02 1.68 11.06
N ASP A 44 9.28 1.68 10.60
CA ASP A 44 10.54 1.56 11.36
C ASP A 44 10.85 0.19 11.97
N GLY A 45 9.87 -0.67 12.22
CA GLY A 45 10.12 -1.99 12.80
C GLY A 45 10.55 -1.96 14.29
N SER A 46 10.11 -0.95 15.08
CA SER A 46 10.52 -0.83 16.47
C SER A 46 10.17 -2.07 17.31
N MET A 47 11.02 -2.42 18.28
CA MET A 47 10.85 -3.63 19.10
C MET A 47 9.53 -3.65 19.87
N ASN A 48 8.96 -2.51 20.23
CA ASN A 48 7.69 -2.48 20.94
C ASN A 48 6.49 -2.79 20.02
N GLN A 49 6.62 -2.66 18.70
CA GLN A 49 5.63 -3.20 17.77
C GLN A 49 5.53 -4.72 17.91
N PHE A 50 6.67 -5.40 18.07
CA PHE A 50 6.72 -6.86 18.24
C PHE A 50 6.34 -7.33 19.65
N ARG A 51 6.65 -6.53 20.67
CA ARG A 51 6.37 -6.87 22.08
C ARG A 51 4.93 -6.63 22.46
N TYR A 52 4.28 -5.62 21.91
CA TYR A 52 2.97 -5.14 22.36
C TYR A 52 1.92 -5.11 21.25
N ALA A 53 2.19 -4.49 20.09
CA ALA A 53 1.18 -4.34 19.05
C ALA A 53 0.84 -5.67 18.35
N LEU A 54 1.85 -6.43 17.92
CA LEU A 54 1.64 -7.73 17.26
C LEU A 54 0.86 -8.73 18.13
N PRO A 55 1.15 -8.93 19.43
CA PRO A 55 0.35 -9.82 20.28
C PRO A 55 -1.13 -9.39 20.39
N VAL A 56 -1.41 -8.09 20.44
CA VAL A 56 -2.77 -7.55 20.42
C VAL A 56 -3.47 -7.89 19.10
N MET A 57 -2.81 -7.61 17.99
CA MET A 57 -3.37 -7.89 16.65
C MET A 57 -3.56 -9.39 16.42
N GLU A 58 -2.65 -10.24 16.88
CA GLU A 58 -2.78 -11.70 16.81
C GLU A 58 -4.01 -12.19 17.58
N ARG A 59 -4.22 -11.74 18.81
CA ARG A 59 -5.39 -12.08 19.62
C ARG A 59 -6.70 -11.64 18.96
N LEU A 60 -6.72 -10.47 18.34
CA LEU A 60 -7.89 -9.93 17.65
C LEU A 60 -8.04 -10.46 16.21
N LYS A 61 -7.06 -11.20 15.69
CA LYS A 61 -6.98 -11.67 14.30
C LYS A 61 -7.09 -10.50 13.31
N VAL A 62 -6.32 -9.47 13.54
CA VAL A 62 -6.25 -8.27 12.70
C VAL A 62 -4.93 -8.28 11.95
N PRO A 63 -4.93 -8.38 10.61
CA PRO A 63 -3.71 -8.33 9.80
C PRO A 63 -3.12 -6.92 9.77
N ALA A 64 -1.82 -6.83 9.52
CA ALA A 64 -1.10 -5.58 9.36
C ALA A 64 0.10 -5.72 8.42
N THR A 65 0.61 -4.58 7.96
CA THR A 65 1.84 -4.46 7.18
C THR A 65 2.89 -3.72 8.01
N PHE A 66 4.09 -4.26 8.07
CA PHE A 66 5.24 -3.67 8.76
C PHE A 66 6.30 -3.30 7.71
N TYR A 67 6.60 -2.01 7.59
CA TYR A 67 7.70 -1.51 6.79
C TYR A 67 8.95 -1.45 7.67
N VAL A 68 9.92 -2.34 7.41
CA VAL A 68 11.08 -2.55 8.28
C VAL A 68 12.37 -2.03 7.63
N ILE A 69 13.27 -1.49 8.47
CA ILE A 69 14.59 -0.99 8.06
C ILE A 69 15.53 -2.18 7.99
N THR A 70 15.77 -2.74 6.80
CA THR A 70 16.38 -4.05 6.66
C THR A 70 17.84 -4.14 7.12
N GLY A 71 18.59 -3.04 7.04
CA GLY A 71 20.04 -3.06 7.31
C GLY A 71 20.43 -3.24 8.77
N SER A 72 19.53 -2.98 9.73
CA SER A 72 19.75 -3.14 11.18
C SER A 72 19.24 -4.47 11.73
N ILE A 73 18.42 -5.21 10.98
CA ILE A 73 17.87 -6.50 11.43
C ILE A 73 19.00 -7.53 11.56
N THR A 74 19.06 -8.21 12.70
CA THR A 74 20.07 -9.26 12.91
C THR A 74 19.94 -10.36 11.87
N GLY A 75 21.03 -10.61 11.14
CA GLY A 75 21.09 -11.56 10.02
C GLY A 75 20.89 -10.91 8.65
N SER A 76 20.79 -9.58 8.57
CA SER A 76 20.81 -8.85 7.29
C SER A 76 22.09 -9.13 6.52
N LYS A 77 21.96 -9.36 5.20
CA LYS A 77 23.07 -9.53 4.27
C LYS A 77 23.59 -8.20 3.73
N TYR A 78 22.86 -7.14 3.91
CA TYR A 78 23.15 -5.82 3.34
C TYR A 78 23.19 -4.75 4.43
N PRO A 79 24.31 -4.67 5.19
CA PRO A 79 24.43 -3.72 6.29
C PRO A 79 24.53 -2.27 5.78
N PRO A 80 24.26 -1.27 6.65
CA PRO A 80 24.45 0.14 6.33
C PRO A 80 25.85 0.45 5.83
N LYS A 81 25.98 1.07 4.66
CA LYS A 81 27.26 1.50 4.11
C LYS A 81 27.12 2.61 3.06
N PHE A 82 28.14 3.40 2.91
CA PHE A 82 28.31 4.31 1.78
C PHE A 82 29.02 3.58 0.63
N ILE A 83 28.54 3.75 -0.60
CA ILE A 83 29.15 3.23 -1.81
C ILE A 83 29.65 4.42 -2.63
N GLY A 84 30.95 4.60 -2.64
CA GLY A 84 31.60 5.72 -3.33
C GLY A 84 33.09 5.76 -3.07
N ARG A 85 33.71 6.88 -3.44
CA ARG A 85 35.12 7.12 -3.12
C ARG A 85 35.30 7.30 -1.60
N PRO A 86 36.52 7.09 -1.05
CA PRO A 86 36.77 7.24 0.38
C PRO A 86 36.26 8.59 0.92
N THR A 87 35.52 8.55 2.03
CA THR A 87 34.95 9.77 2.66
C THR A 87 36.00 10.83 2.97
N GLN A 88 37.24 10.43 3.29
CA GLN A 88 38.34 11.36 3.53
C GLN A 88 38.68 12.22 2.29
N GLN A 89 38.54 11.67 1.08
CA GLN A 89 38.76 12.43 -0.16
C GLN A 89 37.67 13.50 -0.32
N ILE A 90 36.43 13.14 -0.01
CA ILE A 90 35.30 14.09 -0.06
C ILE A 90 35.49 15.21 0.97
N ILE A 91 35.91 14.86 2.19
CA ILE A 91 36.23 15.83 3.26
C ILE A 91 37.34 16.79 2.77
N ASN A 92 38.41 16.28 2.21
CA ASN A 92 39.53 17.10 1.76
C ASN A 92 39.13 18.03 0.62
N GLU A 93 38.38 17.55 -0.37
CA GLU A 93 37.88 18.33 -1.49
C GLU A 93 36.96 19.47 -1.02
N SER A 94 36.15 19.22 0.01
CA SER A 94 35.25 20.21 0.55
C SER A 94 35.95 21.43 1.17
N ALA A 95 37.29 21.40 1.29
CA ALA A 95 38.08 22.55 1.74
C ALA A 95 38.22 23.64 0.68
N THR A 96 38.19 23.26 -0.58
CA THR A 96 38.43 24.14 -1.73
C THR A 96 37.24 24.24 -2.67
N VAL A 97 36.38 23.25 -2.68
CA VAL A 97 35.17 23.21 -3.52
C VAL A 97 33.94 23.25 -2.63
N ALA A 98 33.13 24.30 -2.76
CA ALA A 98 31.84 24.38 -2.06
C ALA A 98 30.84 23.35 -2.61
N THR A 99 29.84 23.00 -1.81
CA THR A 99 28.72 22.16 -2.24
C THR A 99 27.92 22.89 -3.32
N ASN A 100 27.62 22.18 -4.39
CA ASN A 100 26.86 22.65 -5.53
C ASN A 100 26.06 21.49 -6.15
N ALA A 101 25.35 21.73 -7.25
CA ALA A 101 24.51 20.74 -7.91
C ALA A 101 25.26 19.46 -8.36
N ASP A 102 26.55 19.58 -8.71
CA ASP A 102 27.35 18.47 -9.24
C ASP A 102 27.84 17.51 -8.14
N ASN A 103 28.08 18.01 -6.92
CA ASN A 103 28.66 17.22 -5.82
C ASN A 103 27.72 17.00 -4.63
N TYR A 104 26.54 17.60 -4.60
CA TYR A 104 25.61 17.55 -3.48
C TYR A 104 25.20 16.13 -3.12
N PHE A 105 24.75 15.36 -4.11
CA PHE A 105 24.24 14.00 -3.85
C PHE A 105 25.30 13.04 -3.32
N GLU A 106 26.54 13.12 -3.83
CA GLU A 106 27.65 12.35 -3.27
C GLU A 106 27.93 12.76 -1.83
N ARG A 107 27.99 14.07 -1.55
CA ARG A 107 28.25 14.58 -0.22
C ARG A 107 27.15 14.22 0.77
N ALA A 108 25.90 14.28 0.35
CA ALA A 108 24.76 13.85 1.17
C ALA A 108 24.80 12.34 1.44
N SER A 109 25.07 11.52 0.41
CA SER A 109 25.23 10.07 0.60
C SER A 109 26.35 9.71 1.57
N ALA A 110 27.47 10.43 1.54
CA ALA A 110 28.60 10.20 2.43
C ALA A 110 28.37 10.74 3.86
N ALA A 111 27.46 11.68 4.05
CA ALA A 111 27.33 12.46 5.28
C ALA A 111 27.17 11.61 6.55
N LYS A 112 26.33 10.57 6.52
CA LYS A 112 26.11 9.65 7.66
C LYS A 112 27.33 8.74 7.95
N TYR A 113 28.29 8.66 7.02
CA TYR A 113 29.45 7.76 7.07
C TYR A 113 30.79 8.49 7.24
N LEU A 114 30.75 9.77 7.59
CA LEU A 114 31.98 10.56 7.86
C LEU A 114 32.70 10.16 9.14
N GLY A 115 32.05 9.38 10.03
CA GLY A 115 32.63 8.92 11.30
C GLY A 115 32.58 9.97 12.41
N TYR A 116 31.54 10.80 12.45
CA TYR A 116 31.37 11.85 13.45
C TYR A 116 29.94 11.88 14.01
N ILE A 117 29.81 11.91 15.32
CA ILE A 117 28.55 12.07 16.05
C ILE A 117 28.00 13.48 15.82
N GLY A 118 26.73 13.58 15.53
CA GLY A 118 26.02 14.83 15.19
C GLY A 118 26.05 15.15 13.68
N ALA A 119 26.62 14.28 12.84
CA ALA A 119 26.55 14.42 11.39
C ALA A 119 25.12 14.22 10.85
N ASN A 120 24.36 13.30 11.44
CA ASN A 120 22.98 12.98 11.02
C ASN A 120 22.09 14.23 11.02
N ARG A 121 22.13 15.07 12.03
CA ARG A 121 21.29 16.28 12.09
C ARG A 121 21.51 17.26 10.93
N TYR A 122 22.76 17.36 10.42
CA TYR A 122 23.07 18.20 9.24
C TYR A 122 22.58 17.54 7.96
N TYR A 123 22.73 16.21 7.87
CA TYR A 123 22.18 15.41 6.79
C TYR A 123 20.66 15.57 6.70
N ASP A 124 19.95 15.33 7.79
CA ASP A 124 18.49 15.43 7.85
C ASP A 124 18.01 16.87 7.56
N SER A 125 18.69 17.87 8.13
CA SER A 125 18.38 19.28 7.84
C SER A 125 18.60 19.63 6.37
N SER A 126 19.71 19.20 5.78
CA SER A 126 20.01 19.43 4.36
C SER A 126 19.01 18.71 3.45
N ALA A 127 18.66 17.49 3.78
CA ALA A 127 17.69 16.70 3.04
C ALA A 127 16.31 17.37 3.04
N GLY A 128 15.80 17.75 4.21
CA GLY A 128 14.52 18.45 4.32
C GLY A 128 14.49 19.77 3.53
N LEU A 129 15.58 20.56 3.57
CA LEU A 129 15.70 21.78 2.79
C LEU A 129 15.65 21.50 1.28
N TYR A 130 16.35 20.45 0.82
CA TYR A 130 16.34 20.05 -0.57
C TYR A 130 14.93 19.61 -1.03
N GLU A 131 14.27 18.80 -0.22
CA GLU A 131 12.92 18.28 -0.45
C GLU A 131 11.86 19.40 -0.47
N ASP A 132 12.10 20.48 0.27
CA ASP A 132 11.31 21.73 0.25
C ASP A 132 11.61 22.63 -0.96
N GLY A 133 12.54 22.25 -1.86
CA GLY A 133 12.96 23.07 -3.01
C GLY A 133 13.93 24.19 -2.66
N LYS A 134 14.53 24.18 -1.46
CA LYS A 134 15.52 25.16 -0.97
C LYS A 134 16.94 24.62 -1.19
N GLU A 135 17.29 24.38 -2.46
CA GLU A 135 18.55 23.70 -2.82
C GLU A 135 19.80 24.44 -2.33
N LYS A 136 19.83 25.78 -2.44
CA LYS A 136 20.98 26.58 -2.00
C LYS A 136 21.22 26.49 -0.49
N GLU A 137 20.15 26.50 0.28
CA GLU A 137 20.19 26.34 1.74
C GLU A 137 20.63 24.92 2.11
N ALA A 138 20.19 23.91 1.35
CA ALA A 138 20.64 22.54 1.51
C ALA A 138 22.16 22.40 1.28
N TYR A 139 22.71 23.07 0.27
CA TYR A 139 24.15 23.09 0.01
C TYR A 139 24.92 23.76 1.14
N ILE A 140 24.43 24.88 1.67
CA ILE A 140 25.04 25.58 2.80
C ILE A 140 25.03 24.72 4.07
N ALA A 141 23.93 23.98 4.32
CA ALA A 141 23.86 23.06 5.45
C ALA A 141 24.90 21.91 5.31
N MET A 142 25.08 21.40 4.10
CA MET A 142 26.09 20.39 3.82
C MET A 142 27.52 20.93 3.98
N ASP A 143 27.82 22.12 3.47
CA ASP A 143 29.11 22.77 3.67
C ASP A 143 29.40 23.02 5.15
N SER A 144 28.38 23.36 5.94
CA SER A 144 28.50 23.53 7.40
C SER A 144 28.92 22.22 8.10
N LEU A 145 28.37 21.09 7.68
CA LEU A 145 28.80 19.77 8.17
C LEU A 145 30.27 19.52 7.87
N TYR A 146 30.66 19.63 6.59
CA TYR A 146 32.04 19.33 6.17
C TYR A 146 33.05 20.28 6.80
N ALA A 147 32.71 21.56 6.98
CA ALA A 147 33.54 22.52 7.70
C ALA A 147 33.75 22.13 9.18
N LYS A 148 32.71 21.67 9.87
CA LYS A 148 32.83 21.18 11.27
C LYS A 148 33.68 19.94 11.38
N VAL A 149 33.55 19.02 10.43
CA VAL A 149 34.38 17.80 10.34
C VAL A 149 35.86 18.17 10.17
N ARG A 150 36.19 19.05 9.20
CA ARG A 150 37.57 19.49 8.95
C ARG A 150 38.20 20.22 10.16
N LYS A 151 37.38 20.98 10.92
CA LYS A 151 37.83 21.70 12.10
C LYS A 151 37.83 20.87 13.39
N ALA A 152 37.53 19.57 13.28
CA ALA A 152 37.35 18.67 14.42
C ALA A 152 36.34 19.17 15.48
N ASN A 153 35.30 19.91 15.04
CA ASN A 153 34.28 20.47 15.91
C ASN A 153 33.12 19.48 16.18
N LEU A 154 33.26 18.23 15.72
CA LEU A 154 32.37 17.13 16.02
C LEU A 154 33.16 15.99 16.65
N LYS A 155 32.55 15.26 17.58
CA LYS A 155 33.17 14.11 18.24
C LYS A 155 33.26 12.95 17.24
N LYS A 156 34.43 12.31 17.13
CA LYS A 156 34.58 11.08 16.34
C LYS A 156 33.72 9.95 16.92
N GLY A 157 33.10 9.18 16.04
CA GLY A 157 32.25 8.05 16.38
C GLY A 157 31.21 7.80 15.29
N GLN A 158 30.55 6.67 15.39
CA GLN A 158 29.40 6.36 14.56
C GLN A 158 28.10 6.75 15.30
N GLU A 159 27.13 7.22 14.56
CA GLU A 159 25.81 7.58 15.07
C GLU A 159 24.76 6.78 14.29
N MET A 160 23.99 6.02 15.04
CA MET A 160 22.82 5.32 14.51
C MET A 160 21.59 6.22 14.61
N SER A 161 20.72 6.22 13.63
CA SER A 161 19.45 6.94 13.72
C SER A 161 18.58 6.40 14.88
N MET A 162 17.58 7.17 15.30
CA MET A 162 16.68 6.77 16.37
C MET A 162 15.90 5.52 15.97
N GLU A 163 15.40 5.49 14.74
CA GLU A 163 14.60 4.40 14.19
C GLU A 163 15.39 3.08 14.19
N MET A 164 16.63 3.10 13.71
CA MET A 164 17.51 1.92 13.73
C MET A 164 17.88 1.47 15.16
N ARG A 165 17.94 2.39 16.13
CA ARG A 165 18.16 2.02 17.55
C ARG A 165 16.94 1.34 18.15
N ASP A 166 15.75 1.83 17.83
CA ASP A 166 14.49 1.29 18.33
C ASP A 166 14.15 -0.09 17.74
N GLU A 167 14.75 -0.41 16.59
CA GLU A 167 14.68 -1.73 15.93
C GLU A 167 15.72 -2.73 16.49
N GLN A 168 16.71 -2.28 17.27
CA GLN A 168 17.76 -3.18 17.79
C GLN A 168 17.17 -4.37 18.55
N GLY A 169 17.64 -5.58 18.20
CA GLY A 169 17.17 -6.83 18.74
C GLY A 169 16.14 -7.53 17.86
N LEU A 170 15.63 -6.89 16.82
CA LEU A 170 14.81 -7.55 15.81
C LEU A 170 15.68 -8.54 15.01
N THR A 171 15.12 -9.69 14.72
CA THR A 171 15.77 -10.75 13.96
C THR A 171 14.87 -11.21 12.82
N TRP A 172 15.48 -11.69 11.73
CA TRP A 172 14.70 -12.31 10.65
C TRP A 172 13.93 -13.54 11.10
N ASP A 173 14.39 -14.24 12.14
CA ASP A 173 13.65 -15.38 12.71
C ASP A 173 12.34 -14.93 13.35
N SER A 174 12.37 -13.85 14.14
CA SER A 174 11.14 -13.29 14.73
C SER A 174 10.18 -12.77 13.67
N ILE A 175 10.69 -12.13 12.62
CA ILE A 175 9.88 -11.68 11.48
C ILE A 175 9.23 -12.87 10.77
N ARG A 176 9.97 -13.95 10.50
CA ARG A 176 9.44 -15.17 9.86
C ARG A 176 8.28 -15.79 10.64
N VAL A 177 8.35 -15.78 11.97
CA VAL A 177 7.25 -16.29 12.81
C VAL A 177 5.95 -15.53 12.52
N TYR A 178 5.98 -14.21 12.48
CA TYR A 178 4.78 -13.42 12.22
C TYR A 178 4.38 -13.41 10.74
N ALA A 179 5.33 -13.44 9.83
CA ALA A 179 5.08 -13.59 8.40
C ALA A 179 4.32 -14.89 8.09
N SER A 180 4.65 -16.00 8.78
CA SER A 180 3.94 -17.27 8.65
C SER A 180 2.50 -17.24 9.18
N LYS A 181 2.16 -16.26 10.02
CA LYS A 181 0.81 -16.00 10.55
C LYS A 181 -0.01 -15.03 9.69
N GLY A 182 0.53 -14.58 8.54
CA GLY A 182 -0.17 -13.73 7.59
C GLY A 182 0.07 -12.23 7.75
N TYR A 183 1.01 -11.81 8.60
CA TYR A 183 1.47 -10.42 8.62
C TYR A 183 2.38 -10.14 7.43
N GLU A 184 2.24 -8.96 6.84
CA GLU A 184 3.12 -8.49 5.77
C GLU A 184 4.32 -7.76 6.36
N PHE A 185 5.52 -8.06 5.85
CA PHE A 185 6.75 -7.35 6.14
C PHE A 185 7.34 -6.86 4.83
N ALA A 186 7.48 -5.55 4.68
CA ALA A 186 7.89 -4.91 3.44
C ALA A 186 9.01 -3.91 3.70
N SER A 187 9.59 -3.38 2.63
CA SER A 187 10.78 -2.53 2.70
C SER A 187 10.50 -1.13 3.24
N HIS A 188 11.34 -0.69 4.18
CA HIS A 188 11.52 0.70 4.57
C HIS A 188 12.96 1.16 4.32
N THR A 189 13.54 0.73 3.21
CA THR A 189 14.95 0.92 2.80
C THR A 189 15.96 0.15 3.69
N VAL A 190 17.26 0.26 3.37
CA VAL A 190 18.31 -0.36 4.18
C VAL A 190 18.58 0.43 5.46
N THR A 191 18.57 1.77 5.40
CA THR A 191 19.05 2.63 6.49
C THR A 191 18.09 3.75 6.91
N HIS A 192 16.83 3.71 6.49
CA HIS A 192 15.88 4.80 6.70
C HIS A 192 16.44 6.13 6.15
N ALA A 193 16.85 6.11 4.88
CA ALA A 193 17.50 7.26 4.27
C ALA A 193 16.52 8.22 3.58
N HIS A 194 16.87 9.52 3.55
CA HIS A 194 16.25 10.48 2.63
C HIS A 194 16.67 10.15 1.20
N VAL A 195 15.97 9.23 0.55
CA VAL A 195 16.30 8.70 -0.79
C VAL A 195 16.45 9.81 -1.83
N THR A 196 15.72 10.90 -1.68
CA THR A 196 15.75 12.06 -2.59
C THR A 196 17.14 12.65 -2.74
N VAL A 197 17.95 12.69 -1.67
CA VAL A 197 19.24 13.37 -1.65
C VAL A 197 20.44 12.46 -1.81
N LEU A 198 20.24 11.17 -2.03
CA LEU A 198 21.33 10.24 -2.29
C LEU A 198 21.75 10.31 -3.77
N ASP A 199 23.02 10.00 -4.04
CA ASP A 199 23.45 9.71 -5.40
C ASP A 199 22.85 8.39 -5.91
N THR A 200 22.89 8.19 -7.23
CA THR A 200 22.18 7.06 -7.87
C THR A 200 22.65 5.69 -7.34
N THR A 201 23.93 5.52 -7.07
CA THR A 201 24.48 4.24 -6.58
C THR A 201 23.94 3.91 -5.19
N ASN A 202 23.89 4.91 -4.31
CA ASN A 202 23.36 4.74 -2.96
C ASN A 202 21.83 4.62 -2.93
N ILE A 203 21.09 5.29 -3.84
CA ILE A 203 19.65 5.04 -4.03
C ILE A 203 19.41 3.56 -4.37
N PHE A 204 20.13 3.02 -5.36
CA PHE A 204 19.96 1.60 -5.71
C PHE A 204 20.31 0.66 -4.55
N TYR A 205 21.31 1.02 -3.76
CA TYR A 205 21.65 0.23 -2.58
C TYR A 205 20.48 0.22 -1.57
N GLU A 206 19.90 1.37 -1.26
CA GLU A 206 18.79 1.49 -0.33
C GLU A 206 17.54 0.73 -0.79
N LEU A 207 17.20 0.80 -2.06
CA LEU A 207 15.96 0.23 -2.60
C LEU A 207 16.14 -1.26 -2.98
N GLU A 208 17.14 -1.58 -3.80
CA GLU A 208 17.35 -2.92 -4.31
C GLU A 208 17.80 -3.89 -3.21
N LYS A 209 18.74 -3.46 -2.33
CA LYS A 209 19.29 -4.36 -1.32
C LYS A 209 18.30 -4.60 -0.18
N SER A 210 17.47 -3.63 0.17
CA SER A 210 16.37 -3.87 1.09
C SER A 210 15.37 -4.89 0.51
N LYS A 211 14.97 -4.73 -0.75
CA LYS A 211 14.11 -5.70 -1.45
C LYS A 211 14.74 -7.09 -1.49
N GLN A 212 16.04 -7.16 -1.81
CA GLN A 212 16.76 -8.44 -1.91
C GLN A 212 16.85 -9.15 -0.55
N ASP A 213 17.06 -8.41 0.54
CA ASP A 213 17.14 -8.97 1.89
C ASP A 213 15.78 -9.56 2.31
N ILE A 214 14.69 -8.83 2.05
CA ILE A 214 13.34 -9.35 2.26
C ILE A 214 13.08 -10.60 1.43
N LYS A 215 13.45 -10.59 0.15
CA LYS A 215 13.32 -11.74 -0.74
C LYS A 215 14.06 -12.96 -0.22
N ASP A 216 15.29 -12.78 0.22
CA ASP A 216 16.16 -13.84 0.71
C ASP A 216 15.68 -14.48 2.01
N HIS A 217 15.01 -13.71 2.87
CA HIS A 217 14.53 -14.16 4.18
C HIS A 217 13.07 -14.60 4.21
N LEU A 218 12.20 -13.95 3.40
CA LEU A 218 10.76 -14.16 3.44
C LEU A 218 10.16 -14.65 2.11
N GLY A 219 10.87 -14.43 0.99
CA GLY A 219 10.43 -14.81 -0.36
C GLY A 219 9.80 -13.66 -1.15
N GLU A 220 9.65 -13.88 -2.46
CA GLU A 220 9.23 -12.88 -3.46
C GLU A 220 7.88 -12.20 -3.13
N LYS A 221 6.93 -12.93 -2.55
CA LYS A 221 5.60 -12.41 -2.23
C LYS A 221 5.60 -11.19 -1.31
N TYR A 222 6.67 -10.96 -0.54
CA TYR A 222 6.84 -9.81 0.35
C TYR A 222 7.56 -8.63 -0.30
N CYS A 223 7.91 -8.76 -1.58
CA CYS A 223 8.63 -7.73 -2.36
C CYS A 223 7.69 -6.84 -3.18
N PHE A 224 6.38 -6.95 -2.99
CA PHE A 224 5.38 -6.24 -3.77
C PHE A 224 5.27 -4.76 -3.38
N THR A 225 5.34 -4.47 -2.08
CA THR A 225 5.16 -3.12 -1.54
C THR A 225 6.41 -2.58 -0.86
N ALA A 226 6.47 -1.26 -0.72
CA ALA A 226 7.44 -0.54 0.11
C ALA A 226 6.85 0.78 0.59
N GLU A 227 7.52 1.37 1.58
CA GLU A 227 7.35 2.77 1.99
C GLU A 227 8.70 3.46 1.93
N ILE A 228 8.75 4.62 1.27
CA ILE A 228 9.93 5.45 1.27
C ILE A 228 9.91 6.33 2.52
N PRO A 229 11.00 6.32 3.34
CA PRO A 229 11.06 7.03 4.60
C PRO A 229 10.62 8.49 4.53
N PHE A 230 10.14 9.03 5.65
CA PHE A 230 9.67 10.42 5.81
C PHE A 230 8.42 10.77 5.00
N GLY A 231 7.72 9.78 4.45
CA GLY A 231 6.52 10.00 3.61
C GLY A 231 6.83 10.76 2.32
N ILE A 232 8.03 10.64 1.79
CA ILE A 232 8.52 11.40 0.63
C ILE A 232 7.83 10.96 -0.65
N GLU A 233 7.33 11.95 -1.41
CA GLU A 233 6.75 11.79 -2.75
C GLU A 233 7.54 12.57 -3.80
N HIS A 234 8.77 12.98 -3.48
CA HIS A 234 9.59 13.77 -4.38
C HIS A 234 9.82 13.01 -5.70
N PRO A 235 9.64 13.65 -6.89
CA PRO A 235 9.72 12.99 -8.19
C PRO A 235 11.02 12.21 -8.41
N ARG A 236 12.15 12.70 -7.86
CA ARG A 236 13.43 12.01 -7.96
C ARG A 236 13.42 10.68 -7.19
N ALA A 237 12.92 10.65 -5.96
CA ALA A 237 12.82 9.41 -5.19
C ALA A 237 11.87 8.41 -5.87
N MET A 238 10.69 8.86 -6.30
CA MET A 238 9.69 8.02 -6.95
C MET A 238 10.18 7.45 -8.28
N LYS A 239 10.91 8.22 -9.08
CA LYS A 239 11.52 7.75 -10.34
C LYS A 239 12.38 6.48 -10.14
N TYR A 240 13.10 6.40 -9.03
CA TYR A 240 13.94 5.24 -8.73
C TYR A 240 13.21 4.12 -7.98
N ALA A 241 12.20 4.45 -7.16
CA ALA A 241 11.52 3.46 -6.34
C ALA A 241 10.46 2.65 -7.12
N LEU A 242 9.67 3.29 -7.97
CA LEU A 242 8.59 2.65 -8.74
C LEU A 242 9.03 1.46 -9.60
N PRO A 243 10.24 1.42 -10.21
CA PRO A 243 10.70 0.24 -10.93
C PRO A 243 10.97 -0.99 -10.04
N PHE A 244 11.21 -0.80 -8.74
CA PHE A 244 11.48 -1.91 -7.82
C PHE A 244 10.21 -2.49 -7.18
N TYR A 245 9.21 -1.66 -6.93
CA TYR A 245 8.02 -2.05 -6.17
C TYR A 245 6.75 -1.77 -6.97
N ALA A 246 5.86 -2.76 -7.04
CA ALA A 246 4.61 -2.64 -7.76
C ALA A 246 3.62 -1.66 -7.10
N ALA A 247 3.77 -1.43 -5.79
CA ALA A 247 2.98 -0.48 -5.03
C ALA A 247 3.83 0.18 -3.95
N LEU A 248 3.78 1.51 -3.87
CA LEU A 248 4.37 2.29 -2.79
C LEU A 248 3.24 2.95 -2.00
N ARG A 249 3.33 2.94 -0.67
CA ARG A 249 2.35 3.69 0.14
C ARG A 249 2.42 5.19 -0.15
N ASN A 250 3.61 5.71 -0.50
CA ASN A 250 3.86 7.10 -0.86
C ASN A 250 3.16 7.48 -2.17
N LEU A 251 3.24 6.63 -3.18
CA LEU A 251 2.73 6.88 -4.52
C LEU A 251 2.35 5.56 -5.20
N MET A 252 1.11 5.49 -5.69
CA MET A 252 0.64 4.37 -6.48
C MET A 252 0.78 4.70 -7.97
N THR A 253 1.17 3.71 -8.76
CA THR A 253 1.26 3.86 -10.23
C THR A 253 -0.12 3.83 -10.88
N ASP A 254 -0.32 4.63 -11.93
CA ASP A 254 -1.52 4.58 -12.75
C ASP A 254 -1.68 3.19 -13.42
N PRO A 255 -2.90 2.72 -13.62
CA PRO A 255 -4.21 3.24 -13.21
C PRO A 255 -4.64 2.79 -11.81
N TYR A 256 -3.75 2.60 -10.92
CA TYR A 256 -3.93 1.96 -9.62
C TYR A 256 -4.87 2.70 -8.69
N MET A 257 -4.49 3.95 -8.41
CA MET A 257 -5.23 4.89 -7.58
C MET A 257 -5.25 6.22 -8.28
N GLU A 258 -6.38 6.88 -8.18
CA GLU A 258 -6.51 8.22 -8.70
C GLU A 258 -6.28 9.29 -7.64
N GLU A 259 -6.38 8.92 -6.35
CA GLU A 259 -6.17 9.85 -5.25
C GLU A 259 -5.51 9.17 -4.06
N ILE A 260 -4.39 9.74 -3.61
CA ILE A 260 -3.83 9.51 -2.27
C ILE A 260 -4.12 10.77 -1.46
N ASN A 261 -4.98 10.64 -0.45
CA ASN A 261 -5.40 11.73 0.41
C ASN A 261 -4.63 11.67 1.73
N ARG A 262 -3.70 12.59 1.91
CA ARG A 262 -2.94 12.80 3.14
C ARG A 262 -3.37 14.09 3.83
N GLY A 263 -3.31 14.09 5.16
CA GLY A 263 -3.69 15.27 5.94
C GLY A 263 -5.20 15.53 5.98
N TYR A 264 -5.60 16.79 6.24
CA TYR A 264 -6.98 17.16 6.54
C TYR A 264 -7.62 18.06 5.47
N LYS A 265 -6.97 18.21 4.31
CA LYS A 265 -7.35 19.23 3.32
C LYS A 265 -8.63 18.89 2.55
N THR A 266 -8.93 17.60 2.37
CA THR A 266 -10.10 17.15 1.60
C THR A 266 -10.89 16.10 2.36
N GLN A 267 -12.21 16.09 2.15
CA GLN A 267 -13.10 15.03 2.63
C GLN A 267 -13.05 13.86 1.64
N PRO A 268 -12.59 12.66 2.02
CA PRO A 268 -12.38 11.56 1.07
C PRO A 268 -13.68 11.10 0.42
N GLY A 269 -14.82 11.24 1.11
CA GLY A 269 -16.15 10.92 0.58
C GLY A 269 -16.60 11.83 -0.56
N LEU A 270 -16.07 13.04 -0.67
CA LEU A 270 -16.40 14.00 -1.73
C LEU A 270 -15.57 13.83 -3.01
N SER A 271 -14.54 12.99 -3.00
CA SER A 271 -13.76 12.70 -4.19
C SER A 271 -14.64 12.13 -5.31
N THR A 272 -14.39 12.52 -6.55
CA THR A 272 -15.05 11.96 -7.75
C THR A 272 -14.36 10.69 -8.25
N LYS A 273 -13.25 10.31 -7.64
CA LYS A 273 -12.46 9.15 -8.03
C LYS A 273 -13.12 7.84 -7.62
N GLU A 274 -12.82 6.76 -8.33
CA GLU A 274 -13.38 5.45 -8.06
C GLU A 274 -12.90 4.89 -6.71
N TYR A 275 -11.63 5.14 -6.39
CA TYR A 275 -11.00 4.81 -5.12
C TYR A 275 -10.26 6.00 -4.53
N VAL A 276 -10.24 6.07 -3.22
CA VAL A 276 -9.45 7.04 -2.45
C VAL A 276 -8.64 6.29 -1.40
N GLN A 277 -7.33 6.30 -1.54
CA GLN A 277 -6.43 5.89 -0.47
C GLN A 277 -6.34 7.01 0.55
N TRP A 278 -7.00 6.85 1.67
CA TRP A 278 -7.07 7.86 2.72
C TRP A 278 -6.09 7.54 3.84
N GLN A 279 -4.95 8.24 3.87
CA GLN A 279 -3.92 8.01 4.87
C GLN A 279 -4.18 8.82 6.14
N ARG A 280 -4.10 8.17 7.29
CA ARG A 280 -4.22 8.78 8.62
C ARG A 280 -3.18 8.21 9.56
N GLY A 281 -2.35 9.09 10.13
CA GLY A 281 -1.35 8.77 11.15
C GLY A 281 -1.80 9.34 12.49
N PRO A 282 -2.27 8.53 13.43
CA PRO A 282 -2.54 9.04 14.77
C PRO A 282 -1.23 9.41 15.45
N MET A 283 -1.21 10.60 16.02
CA MET A 283 -0.10 11.09 16.84
C MET A 283 -0.38 10.80 18.32
N THR A 284 0.61 10.92 19.17
CA THR A 284 0.54 10.61 20.62
C THR A 284 -0.68 11.19 21.34
N LYS A 285 -1.17 12.36 20.91
CA LYS A 285 -2.33 13.02 21.51
C LYS A 285 -3.63 12.86 20.71
N THR A 286 -3.65 11.99 19.70
CA THR A 286 -4.86 11.79 18.88
C THR A 286 -5.94 11.10 19.71
N PRO A 287 -7.12 11.70 19.90
CA PRO A 287 -8.20 11.09 20.67
C PRO A 287 -8.75 9.83 19.98
N LEU A 288 -9.07 8.80 20.75
CA LEU A 288 -9.69 7.58 20.26
C LEU A 288 -11.00 7.84 19.48
N THR A 289 -11.79 8.84 19.90
CA THR A 289 -13.01 9.25 19.21
C THR A 289 -12.74 9.73 17.79
N LEU A 290 -11.66 10.47 17.56
CA LEU A 290 -11.23 10.87 16.23
C LEU A 290 -10.78 9.66 15.40
N MET A 291 -10.01 8.75 15.99
CA MET A 291 -9.57 7.52 15.30
C MET A 291 -10.77 6.67 14.87
N LYS A 292 -11.78 6.51 15.74
CA LYS A 292 -13.02 5.80 15.42
C LYS A 292 -13.80 6.47 14.29
N SER A 293 -13.87 7.80 14.26
CA SER A 293 -14.58 8.54 13.21
C SER A 293 -13.98 8.32 11.81
N TRP A 294 -12.70 7.96 11.70
CA TRP A 294 -12.10 7.57 10.42
C TRP A 294 -12.72 6.27 9.89
N VAL A 295 -12.92 5.29 10.77
CA VAL A 295 -13.61 4.03 10.42
C VAL A 295 -15.06 4.29 10.03
N ASP A 296 -15.77 5.14 10.78
CA ASP A 296 -17.15 5.53 10.47
C ASP A 296 -17.25 6.20 9.09
N THR A 297 -16.26 7.02 8.75
CA THR A 297 -16.17 7.64 7.42
C THR A 297 -16.00 6.60 6.31
N VAL A 298 -15.17 5.57 6.52
CA VAL A 298 -15.02 4.46 5.57
C VAL A 298 -16.36 3.73 5.39
N LEU A 299 -17.06 3.44 6.47
CA LEU A 299 -18.34 2.74 6.44
C LEU A 299 -19.47 3.58 5.78
N ALA A 300 -19.32 4.89 5.72
CA ALA A 300 -20.26 5.79 5.05
C ALA A 300 -20.03 5.88 3.53
N HIS A 301 -18.87 5.48 3.01
CA HIS A 301 -18.48 5.67 1.61
C HIS A 301 -17.79 4.42 1.04
N ASP A 302 -18.36 3.83 0.00
CA ASP A 302 -17.93 2.55 -0.59
C ASP A 302 -16.58 2.57 -1.32
N LYS A 303 -15.94 3.71 -1.46
CA LYS A 303 -14.72 3.92 -2.25
C LYS A 303 -13.45 4.18 -1.43
N ILE A 304 -13.57 4.22 -0.10
CA ILE A 304 -12.44 4.59 0.76
C ILE A 304 -11.65 3.36 1.17
N TRP A 305 -10.34 3.45 0.94
CA TRP A 305 -9.33 2.60 1.55
C TRP A 305 -8.59 3.42 2.61
N LEU A 306 -8.90 3.21 3.88
CA LEU A 306 -8.20 3.84 4.99
C LEU A 306 -6.86 3.14 5.22
N VAL A 307 -5.78 3.87 5.07
CA VAL A 307 -4.43 3.42 5.41
C VAL A 307 -4.02 4.11 6.71
N LEU A 308 -3.91 3.31 7.77
CA LEU A 308 -3.47 3.78 9.08
C LEU A 308 -1.95 3.67 9.18
N VAL A 309 -1.30 4.79 9.51
CA VAL A 309 0.15 4.91 9.58
C VAL A 309 0.57 5.04 11.03
N PHE A 310 1.05 3.96 11.62
CA PHE A 310 1.57 3.89 13.00
C PHE A 310 3.10 3.79 12.98
N HIS A 311 3.72 4.19 14.08
CA HIS A 311 5.16 4.06 14.29
C HIS A 311 5.43 3.46 15.67
N GLY A 312 5.55 4.30 16.70
CA GLY A 312 5.92 3.88 18.04
C GLY A 312 4.80 3.26 18.87
N VAL A 313 5.19 2.44 19.85
CA VAL A 313 4.31 1.83 20.84
C VAL A 313 4.95 1.95 22.22
N ASP A 314 4.15 2.33 23.23
CA ASP A 314 4.58 2.40 24.64
C ASP A 314 5.91 3.14 24.84
N GLY A 315 5.99 4.35 24.29
CA GLY A 315 7.13 5.25 24.48
C GLY A 315 8.39 4.90 23.67
N MET A 316 8.36 3.90 22.79
CA MET A 316 9.44 3.58 21.86
C MET A 316 9.00 3.85 20.42
N GLY A 317 9.79 4.60 19.67
CA GLY A 317 9.51 5.02 18.30
C GLY A 317 8.81 6.38 18.21
N TYR A 318 8.70 6.88 16.99
CA TYR A 318 8.07 8.16 16.69
C TYR A 318 6.56 8.11 17.03
N GLU A 319 6.05 9.18 17.66
CA GLU A 319 4.61 9.32 18.01
C GLU A 319 4.00 8.05 18.63
N ALA A 320 4.68 7.50 19.63
CA ALA A 320 4.29 6.25 20.28
C ALA A 320 2.91 6.33 20.95
N LEU A 321 2.06 5.34 20.67
CA LEU A 321 0.73 5.18 21.25
C LEU A 321 0.72 4.06 22.30
N PRO A 322 -0.06 4.20 23.37
CA PRO A 322 -0.25 3.12 24.35
C PRO A 322 -0.88 1.88 23.67
N HIS A 323 -0.39 0.69 24.00
CA HIS A 323 -0.92 -0.54 23.41
C HIS A 323 -2.38 -0.81 23.79
N GLU A 324 -2.85 -0.37 24.96
CA GLU A 324 -4.27 -0.48 25.38
C GLU A 324 -5.19 0.38 24.50
N LEU A 325 -4.70 1.57 24.08
CA LEU A 325 -5.41 2.41 23.12
C LEU A 325 -5.52 1.70 21.76
N LEU A 326 -4.42 1.10 21.30
CA LEU A 326 -4.36 0.33 20.05
C LEU A 326 -5.30 -0.87 20.12
N GLU A 327 -5.31 -1.63 21.23
CA GLU A 327 -6.23 -2.74 21.42
C GLU A 327 -7.69 -2.31 21.31
N THR A 328 -8.05 -1.21 21.99
CA THR A 328 -9.42 -0.67 21.95
C THR A 328 -9.81 -0.24 20.54
N TYR A 329 -8.89 0.37 19.79
CA TYR A 329 -9.13 0.80 18.41
C TYR A 329 -9.23 -0.37 17.44
N PHE A 330 -8.35 -1.35 17.55
CA PHE A 330 -8.38 -2.55 16.70
C PHE A 330 -9.61 -3.42 16.98
N ALA A 331 -10.04 -3.53 18.25
CA ALA A 331 -11.29 -4.18 18.61
C ALA A 331 -12.51 -3.46 18.00
N TYR A 332 -12.48 -2.12 17.98
CA TYR A 332 -13.53 -1.34 17.31
C TYR A 332 -13.59 -1.64 15.80
N MET A 333 -12.45 -1.63 15.10
CA MET A 333 -12.42 -2.01 13.68
C MET A 333 -12.92 -3.45 13.47
N LYS A 334 -12.48 -4.38 14.32
CA LYS A 334 -12.88 -5.78 14.26
C LYS A 334 -14.38 -5.99 14.47
N SER A 335 -15.02 -5.18 15.31
CA SER A 335 -16.48 -5.24 15.51
C SER A 335 -17.30 -4.88 14.25
N HIS A 336 -16.67 -4.25 13.26
CA HIS A 336 -17.27 -3.89 11.97
C HIS A 336 -16.82 -4.79 10.82
N GLU A 337 -16.17 -5.93 11.09
CA GLU A 337 -15.59 -6.79 10.04
C GLU A 337 -16.62 -7.35 9.04
N SER A 338 -17.91 -7.37 9.38
CA SER A 338 -18.96 -7.72 8.42
C SER A 338 -19.04 -6.76 7.23
N ASP A 339 -18.77 -5.47 7.47
CA ASP A 339 -18.87 -4.39 6.50
C ASP A 339 -17.51 -3.80 6.11
N LEU A 340 -16.48 -4.07 6.90
CA LEU A 340 -15.13 -3.53 6.73
C LEU A 340 -14.15 -4.63 6.36
N TRP A 341 -13.40 -4.45 5.28
CA TRP A 341 -12.33 -5.34 4.90
C TRP A 341 -11.01 -4.90 5.55
N ILE A 342 -10.59 -5.59 6.61
CA ILE A 342 -9.29 -5.35 7.25
C ILE A 342 -8.28 -6.30 6.60
N ALA A 343 -7.26 -5.75 5.93
CA ALA A 343 -6.29 -6.54 5.16
C ALA A 343 -4.92 -5.87 5.13
N THR A 344 -3.89 -6.61 4.71
CA THR A 344 -2.56 -6.05 4.50
C THR A 344 -2.59 -5.00 3.37
N PHE A 345 -1.57 -4.17 3.31
CA PHE A 345 -1.47 -3.15 2.25
C PHE A 345 -1.40 -3.81 0.87
N SER A 346 -0.60 -4.88 0.73
CA SER A 346 -0.47 -5.59 -0.54
C SER A 346 -1.76 -6.27 -0.98
N ASP A 347 -2.52 -6.85 -0.05
CA ASP A 347 -3.78 -7.52 -0.41
C ASP A 347 -4.79 -6.53 -1.00
N VAL A 348 -4.95 -5.36 -0.35
CA VAL A 348 -5.86 -4.32 -0.85
C VAL A 348 -5.38 -3.77 -2.18
N ALA A 349 -4.09 -3.47 -2.29
CA ALA A 349 -3.49 -2.96 -3.51
C ALA A 349 -3.65 -3.93 -4.69
N LYS A 350 -3.41 -5.22 -4.47
CA LYS A 350 -3.59 -6.27 -5.50
C LYS A 350 -5.05 -6.40 -5.92
N TYR A 351 -5.97 -6.50 -4.96
CA TYR A 351 -7.40 -6.63 -5.25
C TYR A 351 -7.90 -5.47 -6.12
N MET A 352 -7.56 -4.24 -5.74
CA MET A 352 -7.94 -3.05 -6.49
C MET A 352 -7.37 -3.08 -7.91
N ARG A 353 -6.08 -3.41 -8.04
CA ARG A 353 -5.40 -3.47 -9.35
C ARG A 353 -6.04 -4.52 -10.26
N GLU A 354 -6.29 -5.72 -9.73
CA GLU A 354 -6.94 -6.78 -10.49
C GLU A 354 -8.36 -6.40 -10.88
N ARG A 355 -9.15 -5.87 -9.93
CA ARG A 355 -10.51 -5.41 -10.21
C ARG A 355 -10.57 -4.36 -11.31
N MET A 356 -9.68 -3.35 -11.27
CA MET A 356 -9.65 -2.26 -12.26
C MET A 356 -9.21 -2.72 -13.66
N ASN A 357 -8.46 -3.81 -13.76
CA ASN A 357 -7.97 -4.38 -15.03
C ASN A 357 -8.77 -5.58 -15.50
N ALA A 358 -9.68 -6.11 -14.69
CA ALA A 358 -10.44 -7.27 -15.04
C ALA A 358 -11.70 -6.92 -15.84
N THR A 359 -12.03 -7.81 -16.77
CA THR A 359 -13.30 -7.83 -17.46
C THR A 359 -14.11 -9.03 -17.03
N VAL A 360 -15.38 -8.83 -16.75
CA VAL A 360 -16.33 -9.88 -16.44
C VAL A 360 -17.40 -9.95 -17.54
N SER A 361 -17.68 -11.15 -18.02
CA SER A 361 -18.79 -11.41 -18.92
C SER A 361 -19.70 -12.49 -18.36
N ALA A 362 -21.01 -12.33 -18.52
CA ALA A 362 -22.00 -13.30 -18.06
C ALA A 362 -23.02 -13.58 -19.17
N ASP A 363 -23.19 -14.85 -19.48
CA ASP A 363 -24.08 -15.34 -20.53
C ASP A 363 -25.18 -16.20 -19.90
N ARG A 364 -26.43 -15.71 -19.93
CA ARG A 364 -27.57 -16.39 -19.33
C ARG A 364 -28.18 -17.36 -20.34
N LYS A 365 -28.21 -18.63 -19.98
CA LYS A 365 -28.93 -19.69 -20.63
C LYS A 365 -30.16 -20.10 -19.80
N LYS A 366 -31.06 -20.92 -20.35
CA LYS A 366 -32.33 -21.27 -19.67
C LYS A 366 -32.14 -21.69 -18.19
N ASN A 367 -31.16 -22.57 -17.93
CA ASN A 367 -30.95 -23.19 -16.60
C ASN A 367 -29.62 -22.85 -15.95
N ARG A 368 -28.83 -21.96 -16.55
CA ARG A 368 -27.49 -21.63 -16.08
C ARG A 368 -27.04 -20.25 -16.51
N ILE A 369 -26.09 -19.69 -15.79
CA ILE A 369 -25.35 -18.49 -16.13
C ILE A 369 -23.89 -18.90 -16.27
N ILE A 370 -23.27 -18.64 -17.41
CA ILE A 370 -21.86 -18.88 -17.65
C ILE A 370 -21.14 -17.55 -17.43
N VAL A 371 -20.15 -17.53 -16.52
CA VAL A 371 -19.40 -16.33 -16.18
C VAL A 371 -17.93 -16.55 -16.52
N ASN A 372 -17.31 -15.54 -17.13
CA ASN A 372 -15.87 -15.51 -17.39
C ASN A 372 -15.29 -14.24 -16.75
N LEU A 373 -14.14 -14.40 -16.10
CA LEU A 373 -13.37 -13.33 -15.49
C LEU A 373 -11.95 -13.36 -16.03
N ARG A 374 -11.47 -12.25 -16.59
CA ARG A 374 -10.17 -12.18 -17.27
C ARG A 374 -9.47 -10.86 -16.98
N HIS A 375 -8.15 -10.90 -16.84
CA HIS A 375 -7.25 -9.75 -16.90
C HIS A 375 -5.90 -10.16 -17.53
N SER A 376 -5.08 -9.19 -17.90
CA SER A 376 -3.76 -9.38 -18.52
C SER A 376 -2.58 -9.08 -17.58
N LEU A 377 -2.83 -8.89 -16.29
CA LEU A 377 -1.78 -8.64 -15.30
C LEU A 377 -0.93 -9.90 -15.07
N ASP A 378 0.32 -9.69 -14.63
CA ASP A 378 1.24 -10.79 -14.31
C ASP A 378 0.71 -11.63 -13.14
N ALA A 379 0.42 -12.90 -13.40
CA ALA A 379 -0.14 -13.82 -12.40
C ALA A 379 0.81 -14.13 -11.23
N ARG A 380 2.10 -13.78 -11.31
CA ARG A 380 3.03 -13.91 -10.18
C ARG A 380 2.68 -12.95 -9.05
N ASP A 381 2.21 -11.76 -9.40
CA ASP A 381 1.86 -10.70 -8.45
C ASP A 381 0.34 -10.56 -8.26
N TYR A 382 -0.43 -10.86 -9.31
CA TYR A 382 -1.86 -10.59 -9.40
C TYR A 382 -2.64 -11.88 -9.64
N ASN A 383 -2.96 -12.54 -8.55
CA ASN A 383 -3.74 -13.79 -8.53
C ASN A 383 -4.67 -13.86 -7.32
N VAL A 384 -5.08 -12.68 -6.80
CA VAL A 384 -5.97 -12.65 -5.63
C VAL A 384 -7.41 -12.98 -6.04
N PRO A 385 -8.15 -13.66 -5.17
CA PRO A 385 -9.54 -13.96 -5.48
C PRO A 385 -10.40 -12.70 -5.50
N LEU A 386 -11.09 -12.44 -6.62
CA LEU A 386 -12.05 -11.35 -6.77
C LEU A 386 -13.46 -11.82 -6.43
N THR A 387 -14.23 -11.01 -5.73
CA THR A 387 -15.63 -11.30 -5.42
C THR A 387 -16.53 -10.83 -6.56
N LEU A 388 -17.35 -11.74 -7.07
CA LEU A 388 -18.36 -11.46 -8.09
C LEU A 388 -19.76 -11.43 -7.46
N LYS A 389 -20.58 -10.46 -7.90
CA LYS A 389 -22.00 -10.35 -7.60
C LYS A 389 -22.79 -10.62 -8.87
N THR A 390 -23.53 -11.72 -8.88
CA THR A 390 -24.35 -12.13 -10.03
C THR A 390 -25.82 -12.12 -9.66
N HIS A 391 -26.62 -11.32 -10.38
CA HIS A 391 -28.08 -11.31 -10.26
C HIS A 391 -28.66 -12.57 -10.88
N ILE A 392 -29.57 -13.22 -10.16
CA ILE A 392 -30.21 -14.47 -10.54
C ILE A 392 -31.73 -14.31 -10.63
N PRO A 393 -32.43 -15.17 -11.39
CA PRO A 393 -33.88 -15.19 -11.41
C PRO A 393 -34.49 -15.39 -10.02
N LYS A 394 -35.61 -14.74 -9.73
CA LYS A 394 -36.33 -14.83 -8.45
C LYS A 394 -36.77 -16.23 -8.10
N GLU A 395 -37.05 -17.02 -9.12
CA GLU A 395 -37.53 -18.40 -9.03
C GLU A 395 -36.41 -19.39 -8.67
N TRP A 396 -35.14 -19.01 -8.85
CA TRP A 396 -34.02 -19.90 -8.54
C TRP A 396 -33.89 -20.14 -7.04
N LYS A 397 -33.77 -21.43 -6.68
CA LYS A 397 -33.52 -21.93 -5.33
C LYS A 397 -32.34 -22.90 -5.40
N ASN A 398 -31.65 -23.13 -4.30
CA ASN A 398 -30.53 -24.09 -4.25
C ASN A 398 -29.47 -23.82 -5.34
N VAL A 399 -28.93 -22.61 -5.38
CA VAL A 399 -27.98 -22.18 -6.40
C VAL A 399 -26.61 -22.78 -6.17
N VAL A 400 -26.01 -23.33 -7.20
CA VAL A 400 -24.70 -24.00 -7.17
C VAL A 400 -23.75 -23.32 -8.16
N LEU A 401 -22.56 -22.98 -7.69
CA LEU A 401 -21.42 -22.59 -8.52
C LEU A 401 -20.61 -23.83 -8.87
N LYS A 402 -20.30 -23.97 -10.15
CA LYS A 402 -19.40 -24.98 -10.70
C LYS A 402 -18.18 -24.30 -11.30
N THR A 403 -16.99 -24.76 -10.89
CA THR A 403 -15.70 -24.29 -11.42
C THR A 403 -14.87 -25.55 -11.71
N GLY A 404 -14.79 -25.96 -12.97
CA GLY A 404 -14.22 -27.24 -13.36
C GLY A 404 -14.96 -28.41 -12.68
N GLN A 405 -14.23 -29.19 -11.88
CA GLN A 405 -14.78 -30.34 -11.12
C GLN A 405 -15.37 -29.92 -9.76
N HIS A 406 -15.16 -28.69 -9.30
CA HIS A 406 -15.59 -28.23 -7.97
C HIS A 406 -17.01 -27.66 -8.01
N HIS A 407 -17.82 -28.06 -7.05
CA HIS A 407 -19.18 -27.59 -6.87
C HIS A 407 -19.34 -26.99 -5.48
N ARG A 408 -19.92 -25.80 -5.40
CA ARG A 408 -20.17 -25.09 -4.14
C ARG A 408 -21.59 -24.51 -4.14
N GLN A 409 -22.36 -24.79 -3.11
CA GLN A 409 -23.65 -24.17 -2.92
C GLN A 409 -23.47 -22.69 -2.53
N LEU A 410 -24.27 -21.80 -3.12
CA LEU A 410 -24.24 -20.37 -2.87
C LEU A 410 -25.47 -19.93 -2.09
N SER A 411 -25.27 -19.04 -1.14
CA SER A 411 -26.36 -18.37 -0.43
C SER A 411 -26.98 -17.29 -1.28
N ILE A 412 -28.29 -17.32 -1.43
CA ILE A 412 -29.05 -16.29 -2.14
C ILE A 412 -29.25 -15.10 -1.23
N LYS A 413 -28.82 -13.93 -1.69
CA LYS A 413 -29.04 -12.64 -1.05
C LYS A 413 -30.04 -11.81 -1.86
N LYS A 414 -30.57 -10.75 -1.28
CA LYS A 414 -31.51 -9.83 -1.93
C LYS A 414 -31.08 -8.39 -1.69
N ASP A 415 -31.23 -7.57 -2.71
CA ASP A 415 -31.12 -6.12 -2.63
C ASP A 415 -32.31 -5.44 -3.35
N LYS A 416 -32.21 -4.13 -3.58
CA LYS A 416 -33.26 -3.36 -4.27
C LYS A 416 -33.49 -3.79 -5.73
N THR A 417 -32.50 -4.43 -6.35
CA THR A 417 -32.52 -4.84 -7.76
C THR A 417 -32.96 -6.28 -7.94
N GLY A 418 -32.98 -7.10 -6.88
CA GLY A 418 -33.48 -8.47 -6.95
C GLY A 418 -32.67 -9.48 -6.12
N SER A 419 -32.75 -10.74 -6.51
CA SER A 419 -31.97 -11.82 -5.91
C SER A 419 -30.59 -11.90 -6.57
N TYR A 420 -29.55 -12.12 -5.76
CA TYR A 420 -28.18 -12.27 -6.24
C TYR A 420 -27.38 -13.28 -5.40
N VAL A 421 -26.27 -13.70 -5.93
CA VAL A 421 -25.27 -14.52 -5.23
C VAL A 421 -23.91 -13.84 -5.24
N LEU A 422 -23.16 -14.02 -4.14
CA LEU A 422 -21.76 -13.62 -4.06
C LEU A 422 -20.88 -14.86 -4.07
N TYR A 423 -19.80 -14.80 -4.81
CA TYR A 423 -18.80 -15.86 -4.88
C TYR A 423 -17.45 -15.29 -5.27
N THR A 424 -16.38 -15.95 -4.82
CA THR A 424 -15.01 -15.49 -4.99
C THR A 424 -14.26 -16.44 -5.89
N VAL A 425 -13.54 -15.89 -6.87
CA VAL A 425 -12.81 -16.65 -7.91
C VAL A 425 -11.54 -15.93 -8.31
N VAL A 426 -10.53 -16.68 -8.72
CA VAL A 426 -9.32 -16.14 -9.33
C VAL A 426 -9.58 -15.89 -10.81
N ALA A 427 -9.10 -14.77 -11.34
CA ALA A 427 -9.22 -14.47 -12.76
C ALA A 427 -8.40 -15.44 -13.61
N ASN A 428 -8.77 -15.55 -14.90
CA ASN A 428 -8.13 -16.40 -15.90
C ASN A 428 -8.25 -17.93 -15.65
N ASP A 429 -8.96 -18.33 -14.60
CA ASP A 429 -9.34 -19.73 -14.39
C ASP A 429 -10.40 -20.17 -15.41
N ASN A 430 -10.83 -21.41 -15.30
CA ASN A 430 -11.90 -21.96 -16.14
C ASN A 430 -13.20 -21.14 -16.00
N SER A 431 -14.01 -21.14 -17.07
CA SER A 431 -15.34 -20.53 -17.00
C SER A 431 -16.16 -21.12 -15.87
N MET A 432 -16.89 -20.25 -15.18
CA MET A 432 -17.77 -20.61 -14.07
C MET A 432 -19.18 -20.83 -14.57
N GLU A 433 -19.87 -21.78 -13.99
CA GLU A 433 -21.28 -22.02 -14.27
C GLU A 433 -22.09 -21.89 -12.97
N ILE A 434 -23.09 -21.01 -12.97
CA ILE A 434 -24.08 -20.88 -11.89
C ILE A 434 -25.35 -21.59 -12.35
N THR A 435 -25.76 -22.61 -11.60
CA THR A 435 -26.96 -23.42 -11.88
C THR A 435 -27.89 -23.42 -10.69
N TYR A 436 -29.14 -23.82 -10.87
CA TYR A 436 -30.08 -24.11 -9.79
C TYR A 436 -30.52 -25.58 -9.83
N GLN A 437 -30.89 -26.11 -8.67
CA GLN A 437 -31.43 -27.44 -8.49
C GLN A 437 -32.89 -27.38 -8.01
#